data_c2d39d569f349ed53a099be32a9f3f76
#
_entry.id   c2d39d569f349ed53a099be32a9f3f76
#
_cell.length_a   1.000
_cell.length_b   1.000
_cell.length_c   1.000
_cell.angle_alpha   90.00
_cell.angle_beta   90.00
_cell.angle_gamma   90.00
#
_symmetry.space_group_name_H-M   'P 1'
#
loop_
_entity.id
_entity.type
_entity.pdbx_description
1 polymer ?
#
loop_
_entity_poly.entity_id
_entity_poly.type
_entity_poly.pdbx_seq_one_letter_code
_entity_poly.pdbx_strand_id
1 'polypeptide(L)'
;YVEASRGCPFKCEFCLSSLDKTAKPFPLPQFLGAMDDLYRRGARNFKFIDRTFNLNMKFANAILDFFLAKEPPYFVHFEVIPDHFPDSIKARIAQFPAGALQLEVGIQTLDPKIAENIYRPLRLEKIKENLSFLENETKAHMHVDLIVGLPGETLEGFGRNLNELSSITSCEIQIGILKHLSGTTMSRHDREFGMIYSDVPPYDILQ
;
A
#
# COMPACT_ATOMS: atom_id res chain seq x y z
N TYR A 1 7.80 -14.17 -5.13
CA TYR A 1 7.67 -12.72 -5.35
C TYR A 1 7.64 -12.45 -6.84
N VAL A 2 6.79 -11.52 -7.28
CA VAL A 2 6.61 -11.11 -8.66
C VAL A 2 6.50 -9.59 -8.74
N GLU A 3 6.88 -9.00 -9.88
CA GLU A 3 6.83 -7.57 -10.12
C GLU A 3 6.25 -7.32 -11.50
N ALA A 4 5.10 -6.63 -11.58
CA ALA A 4 4.45 -6.29 -12.85
C ALA A 4 4.86 -4.90 -13.36
N SER A 5 5.29 -4.01 -12.44
CA SER A 5 5.81 -2.67 -12.75
C SER A 5 6.86 -2.26 -11.74
N ARG A 6 7.83 -1.46 -12.18
CA ARG A 6 8.90 -0.95 -11.33
C ARG A 6 8.79 0.55 -11.15
N GLY A 7 9.08 1.03 -9.89
CA GLY A 7 9.03 2.43 -9.52
C GLY A 7 7.67 2.86 -8.98
N CYS A 8 7.59 4.13 -8.53
CA CYS A 8 6.38 4.72 -7.99
C CYS A 8 6.33 6.22 -8.33
N PRO A 9 5.23 6.74 -8.90
CA PRO A 9 5.13 8.15 -9.27
C PRO A 9 4.90 9.08 -8.08
N PHE A 10 4.55 8.52 -6.91
CA PHE A 10 4.35 9.29 -5.69
C PHE A 10 5.68 9.73 -5.08
N LYS A 11 5.63 10.86 -4.36
CA LYS A 11 6.80 11.51 -3.80
C LYS A 11 6.83 11.44 -2.27
N CYS A 12 6.26 10.38 -1.71
CA CYS A 12 6.24 10.21 -0.25
C CYS A 12 7.67 10.22 0.29
N GLU A 13 7.99 11.17 1.17
CA GLU A 13 9.37 11.46 1.56
C GLU A 13 10.06 10.40 2.38
N PHE A 14 9.28 9.59 3.10
CA PHE A 14 9.78 8.45 3.87
C PHE A 14 10.14 7.23 3.00
N CYS A 15 9.77 7.24 1.71
CA CYS A 15 9.81 6.03 0.88
C CYS A 15 10.96 6.06 -0.14
N LEU A 16 11.80 5.03 -0.15
CA LEU A 16 12.87 4.87 -1.14
C LEU A 16 12.35 4.77 -2.57
N SER A 17 11.13 4.26 -2.77
CA SER A 17 10.54 4.17 -4.11
C SER A 17 10.21 5.53 -4.72
N SER A 18 10.18 6.60 -3.94
CA SER A 18 10.02 7.98 -4.43
C SER A 18 11.24 8.50 -5.17
N LEU A 19 12.39 7.82 -5.07
CA LEU A 19 13.61 8.15 -5.79
C LEU A 19 13.50 7.82 -7.29
N ASP A 20 12.74 6.79 -7.67
CA ASP A 20 12.37 6.51 -9.07
C ASP A 20 10.94 7.00 -9.32
N LYS A 21 10.83 8.19 -9.89
CA LYS A 21 9.55 8.88 -10.14
C LYS A 21 8.74 8.29 -11.28
N THR A 22 9.19 7.19 -11.87
CA THR A 22 8.52 6.55 -13.00
C THR A 22 7.97 5.19 -12.58
N ALA A 23 6.70 4.93 -12.87
CA ALA A 23 6.15 3.58 -12.81
C ALA A 23 6.25 2.97 -14.22
N LYS A 24 7.19 2.06 -14.44
CA LYS A 24 7.44 1.41 -15.72
C LYS A 24 6.88 -0.01 -15.70
N PRO A 25 5.75 -0.27 -16.36
CA PRO A 25 5.21 -1.61 -16.45
C PRO A 25 6.05 -2.48 -17.39
N PHE A 26 6.16 -3.76 -17.08
CA PHE A 26 6.67 -4.76 -18.01
C PHE A 26 5.64 -5.03 -19.11
N PRO A 27 6.04 -5.56 -20.29
CA PRO A 27 5.08 -5.90 -21.34
C PRO A 27 4.03 -6.90 -20.84
N LEU A 28 2.76 -6.48 -20.79
CA LEU A 28 1.67 -7.23 -20.16
C LEU A 28 1.52 -8.67 -20.69
N PRO A 29 1.58 -8.93 -22.02
CA PRO A 29 1.45 -10.31 -22.51
C PRO A 29 2.57 -11.22 -22.04
N GLN A 30 3.81 -10.71 -21.98
CA GLN A 30 4.97 -11.47 -21.48
C GLN A 30 4.84 -11.74 -19.99
N PHE A 31 4.42 -10.74 -19.22
CA PHE A 31 4.21 -10.89 -17.79
C PHE A 31 3.13 -11.94 -17.50
N LEU A 32 1.95 -11.86 -18.13
CA LEU A 32 0.88 -12.82 -17.92
C LEU A 32 1.26 -14.23 -18.38
N GLY A 33 2.04 -14.35 -19.47
CA GLY A 33 2.59 -15.62 -19.93
C GLY A 33 3.52 -16.25 -18.89
N ALA A 34 4.42 -15.46 -18.28
CA ALA A 34 5.31 -15.93 -17.21
C ALA A 34 4.51 -16.34 -15.95
N MET A 35 3.46 -15.58 -15.60
CA MET A 35 2.57 -15.94 -14.50
C MET A 35 1.84 -17.25 -14.75
N ASP A 36 1.38 -17.49 -15.98
CA ASP A 36 0.73 -18.74 -16.36
C ASP A 36 1.71 -19.93 -16.28
N ASP A 37 2.95 -19.74 -16.72
CA ASP A 37 3.99 -20.75 -16.59
C ASP A 37 4.29 -21.10 -15.13
N LEU A 38 4.39 -20.11 -14.25
CA LEU A 38 4.57 -20.32 -12.81
C LEU A 38 3.38 -21.08 -12.23
N TYR A 39 2.16 -20.70 -12.56
CA TYR A 39 0.95 -21.36 -12.09
C TYR A 39 0.89 -22.83 -12.56
N ARG A 40 1.18 -23.11 -13.84
CA ARG A 40 1.24 -24.47 -14.38
C ARG A 40 2.33 -25.35 -13.73
N ARG A 41 3.42 -24.73 -13.28
CA ARG A 41 4.50 -25.40 -12.53
C ARG A 41 4.18 -25.61 -11.04
N GLY A 42 2.98 -25.24 -10.60
CA GLY A 42 2.50 -25.48 -9.25
C GLY A 42 2.62 -24.30 -8.28
N ALA A 43 3.07 -23.12 -8.71
CA ALA A 43 3.03 -21.93 -7.85
C ALA A 43 1.58 -21.57 -7.51
N ARG A 44 1.32 -21.32 -6.23
CA ARG A 44 -0.02 -20.94 -5.73
C ARG A 44 -0.01 -19.69 -4.87
N ASN A 45 1.15 -19.27 -4.37
CA ASN A 45 1.31 -18.06 -3.56
C ASN A 45 2.10 -17.03 -4.35
N PHE A 46 1.51 -15.87 -4.58
CA PHE A 46 2.08 -14.78 -5.36
C PHE A 46 2.08 -13.50 -4.52
N LYS A 47 3.25 -13.03 -4.14
CA LYS A 47 3.40 -11.72 -3.50
C LYS A 47 3.94 -10.74 -4.52
N PHE A 48 3.09 -9.75 -4.89
CA PHE A 48 3.50 -8.65 -5.74
C PHE A 48 4.31 -7.64 -4.93
N ILE A 49 5.41 -7.18 -5.51
CA ILE A 49 6.27 -6.16 -4.92
C ILE A 49 6.14 -4.81 -5.63
N ASP A 50 5.13 -4.68 -6.47
CA ASP A 50 4.69 -3.41 -7.05
C ASP A 50 4.24 -2.47 -5.93
N ARG A 51 4.81 -1.28 -5.86
CA ARG A 51 4.54 -0.31 -4.77
C ARG A 51 3.16 0.31 -4.79
N THR A 52 2.44 0.15 -5.90
CA THR A 52 1.08 0.67 -6.07
C THR A 52 0.38 -0.11 -7.16
N PHE A 53 -0.17 -1.25 -6.81
CA PHE A 53 -0.81 -2.15 -7.77
C PHE A 53 -1.98 -1.49 -8.51
N ASN A 54 -2.81 -0.72 -7.81
CA ASN A 54 -4.03 -0.11 -8.35
C ASN A 54 -3.81 1.24 -9.05
N LEU A 55 -2.58 1.53 -9.50
CA LEU A 55 -2.29 2.76 -10.22
C LEU A 55 -2.62 2.67 -11.71
N ASN A 56 -2.22 1.59 -12.37
CA ASN A 56 -2.45 1.37 -13.80
C ASN A 56 -3.62 0.41 -14.00
N MET A 57 -4.79 0.97 -14.34
CA MET A 57 -6.05 0.21 -14.46
C MET A 57 -5.99 -0.92 -15.49
N LYS A 58 -5.30 -0.72 -16.61
CA LYS A 58 -5.15 -1.76 -17.64
C LYS A 58 -4.41 -2.98 -17.08
N PHE A 59 -3.32 -2.74 -16.35
CA PHE A 59 -2.52 -3.80 -15.74
C PHE A 59 -3.24 -4.44 -14.57
N ALA A 60 -3.76 -3.64 -13.65
CA ALA A 60 -4.47 -4.14 -12.48
C ALA A 60 -5.66 -5.02 -12.88
N ASN A 61 -6.51 -4.55 -13.78
CA ASN A 61 -7.66 -5.33 -14.26
C ASN A 61 -7.22 -6.65 -14.94
N ALA A 62 -6.20 -6.62 -15.80
CA ALA A 62 -5.73 -7.83 -16.48
C ALA A 62 -5.11 -8.86 -15.52
N ILE A 63 -4.41 -8.41 -14.47
CA ILE A 63 -3.85 -9.30 -13.45
C ILE A 63 -4.95 -9.87 -12.56
N LEU A 64 -5.94 -9.07 -12.16
CA LEU A 64 -7.09 -9.57 -11.41
C LEU A 64 -7.88 -10.60 -12.23
N ASP A 65 -8.16 -10.30 -13.51
CA ASP A 65 -8.84 -11.24 -14.43
C ASP A 65 -8.05 -12.53 -14.61
N PHE A 66 -6.71 -12.47 -14.66
CA PHE A 66 -5.85 -13.65 -14.73
C PHE A 66 -6.07 -14.58 -13.53
N PHE A 67 -6.10 -14.04 -12.29
CA PHE A 67 -6.31 -14.85 -11.10
C PHE A 67 -7.76 -15.33 -10.97
N LEU A 68 -8.74 -14.52 -11.34
CA LEU A 68 -10.16 -14.91 -11.33
C LEU A 68 -10.46 -16.07 -12.32
N ALA A 69 -9.65 -16.20 -13.37
CA ALA A 69 -9.73 -17.33 -14.30
C ALA A 69 -9.01 -18.60 -13.81
N LYS A 70 -8.41 -18.59 -12.62
CA LYS A 70 -7.70 -19.75 -12.07
C LYS A 70 -8.54 -20.47 -11.03
N GLU A 71 -8.39 -21.80 -10.97
CA GLU A 71 -9.03 -22.60 -9.95
C GLU A 71 -8.31 -22.44 -8.59
N PRO A 72 -9.04 -22.15 -7.49
CA PRO A 72 -8.45 -22.14 -6.16
C PRO A 72 -8.05 -23.58 -5.73
N PRO A 73 -7.13 -23.75 -4.78
CA PRO A 73 -6.59 -22.69 -3.92
C PRO A 73 -5.41 -21.95 -4.55
N TYR A 74 -5.41 -20.65 -4.46
CA TYR A 74 -4.26 -19.78 -4.68
C TYR A 74 -4.34 -18.58 -3.72
N PHE A 75 -3.21 -17.89 -3.54
CA PHE A 75 -3.11 -16.69 -2.73
C PHE A 75 -2.35 -15.61 -3.48
N VAL A 76 -2.89 -14.41 -3.51
CA VAL A 76 -2.25 -13.25 -4.11
C VAL A 76 -2.29 -12.05 -3.16
N HIS A 77 -1.17 -11.34 -3.06
CA HIS A 77 -1.01 -10.17 -2.22
C HIS A 77 -0.60 -8.96 -3.06
N PHE A 78 -1.28 -7.82 -2.83
CA PHE A 78 -0.98 -6.55 -3.48
C PHE A 78 -0.83 -5.41 -2.47
N GLU A 79 0.14 -4.51 -2.71
CA GLU A 79 0.22 -3.20 -2.06
C GLU A 79 -0.62 -2.19 -2.85
N VAL A 80 -1.51 -1.45 -2.20
CA VAL A 80 -2.49 -0.56 -2.84
C VAL A 80 -2.56 0.81 -2.16
N ILE A 81 -2.95 1.82 -2.92
CA ILE A 81 -3.31 3.12 -2.34
C ILE A 81 -4.80 3.15 -2.00
N PRO A 82 -5.17 3.76 -0.85
CA PRO A 82 -6.52 3.65 -0.30
C PRO A 82 -7.57 4.45 -1.06
N ASP A 83 -7.20 5.51 -1.77
CA ASP A 83 -8.12 6.47 -2.39
C ASP A 83 -8.40 6.22 -3.88
N HIS A 84 -7.88 5.12 -4.43
CA HIS A 84 -8.00 4.81 -5.86
C HIS A 84 -8.50 3.38 -6.13
N PHE A 85 -9.81 3.19 -5.94
CA PHE A 85 -10.52 1.95 -6.26
C PHE A 85 -11.70 2.24 -7.20
N PRO A 86 -11.45 2.42 -8.51
CA PRO A 86 -12.55 2.61 -9.47
C PRO A 86 -13.40 1.33 -9.59
N ASP A 87 -14.64 1.48 -10.08
CA ASP A 87 -15.63 0.40 -10.14
C ASP A 87 -15.12 -0.86 -10.83
N SER A 88 -14.26 -0.69 -11.85
CA SER A 88 -13.66 -1.83 -12.56
C SER A 88 -12.76 -2.71 -11.67
N ILE A 89 -12.07 -2.11 -10.70
CA ILE A 89 -11.26 -2.81 -9.69
C ILE A 89 -12.18 -3.39 -8.61
N LYS A 90 -13.12 -2.60 -8.10
CA LYS A 90 -14.08 -3.02 -7.07
C LYS A 90 -14.84 -4.27 -7.52
N ALA A 91 -15.39 -4.26 -8.72
CA ALA A 91 -16.14 -5.38 -9.28
C ALA A 91 -15.32 -6.69 -9.39
N ARG A 92 -14.01 -6.60 -9.61
CA ARG A 92 -13.13 -7.75 -9.68
C ARG A 92 -12.73 -8.26 -8.31
N ILE A 93 -12.35 -7.36 -7.41
CA ILE A 93 -11.96 -7.72 -6.03
C ILE A 93 -13.13 -8.45 -5.33
N ALA A 94 -14.36 -8.00 -5.51
CA ALA A 94 -15.54 -8.62 -4.93
C ALA A 94 -15.78 -10.08 -5.38
N GLN A 95 -15.18 -10.51 -6.49
CA GLN A 95 -15.34 -11.87 -7.00
C GLN A 95 -14.31 -12.86 -6.43
N PHE A 96 -13.24 -12.38 -5.77
CA PHE A 96 -12.23 -13.28 -5.22
C PHE A 96 -12.80 -14.16 -4.12
N PRO A 97 -12.48 -15.46 -4.12
CA PRO A 97 -12.90 -16.35 -3.04
C PRO A 97 -12.15 -16.00 -1.74
N ALA A 98 -12.78 -16.33 -0.60
CA ALA A 98 -12.16 -16.13 0.70
C ALA A 98 -10.78 -16.81 0.77
N GLY A 99 -9.79 -16.11 1.34
CA GLY A 99 -8.43 -16.58 1.48
C GLY A 99 -7.55 -16.50 0.22
N ALA A 100 -8.10 -16.02 -0.91
CA ALA A 100 -7.33 -15.92 -2.16
C ALA A 100 -6.67 -14.57 -2.37
N LEU A 101 -7.17 -13.49 -1.75
CA LEU A 101 -6.69 -12.13 -1.95
C LEU A 101 -6.37 -11.46 -0.62
N GLN A 102 -5.19 -10.86 -0.54
CA GLN A 102 -4.78 -9.93 0.51
C GLN A 102 -4.40 -8.59 -0.08
N LEU A 103 -4.85 -7.52 0.57
CA LEU A 103 -4.53 -6.14 0.23
C LEU A 103 -3.80 -5.49 1.40
N GLU A 104 -2.62 -4.94 1.13
CA GLU A 104 -1.88 -4.07 2.04
C GLU A 104 -2.18 -2.62 1.65
N VAL A 105 -2.93 -1.93 2.51
CA VAL A 105 -3.51 -0.62 2.23
C VAL A 105 -2.73 0.45 2.97
N GLY A 106 -1.83 1.11 2.27
CA GLY A 106 -0.97 2.13 2.86
C GLY A 106 -1.74 3.43 3.16
N ILE A 107 -2.24 3.60 4.37
CA ILE A 107 -2.87 4.83 4.88
C ILE A 107 -1.79 5.83 5.32
N GLN A 108 -0.91 5.40 6.18
CA GLN A 108 0.22 6.09 6.82
C GLN A 108 -0.22 7.09 7.90
N THR A 109 -1.14 8.00 7.60
CA THR A 109 -1.77 8.95 8.51
C THR A 109 -3.14 9.37 8.00
N LEU A 110 -4.05 9.73 8.89
CA LEU A 110 -5.33 10.38 8.55
C LEU A 110 -5.30 11.89 8.82
N ASP A 111 -4.20 12.42 9.37
CA ASP A 111 -4.04 13.85 9.60
C ASP A 111 -3.62 14.57 8.33
N PRO A 112 -4.43 15.53 7.80
CA PRO A 112 -4.12 16.22 6.56
C PRO A 112 -2.82 17.03 6.61
N LYS A 113 -2.48 17.61 7.78
CA LYS A 113 -1.26 18.40 7.94
C LYS A 113 -0.02 17.51 7.92
N ILE A 114 -0.08 16.37 8.59
CA ILE A 114 1.00 15.38 8.57
C ILE A 114 1.16 14.79 7.16
N ALA A 115 0.05 14.49 6.47
CA ALA A 115 0.09 14.00 5.10
C ALA A 115 0.73 15.03 4.13
N GLU A 116 0.45 16.33 4.30
CA GLU A 116 1.09 17.42 3.54
C GLU A 116 2.60 17.46 3.80
N ASN A 117 3.04 17.36 5.06
CA ASN A 117 4.46 17.38 5.43
C ASN A 117 5.28 16.31 4.69
N ILE A 118 4.70 15.15 4.44
CA ILE A 118 5.37 14.00 3.79
C ILE A 118 5.04 13.87 2.30
N TYR A 119 4.45 14.89 1.68
CA TYR A 119 3.99 14.87 0.27
C TYR A 119 3.10 13.68 -0.08
N ARG A 120 2.22 13.30 0.84
CA ARG A 120 1.24 12.24 0.59
C ARG A 120 -0.15 12.84 0.39
N PRO A 121 -0.75 12.71 -0.81
CA PRO A 121 -2.14 13.11 -1.01
C PRO A 121 -3.08 12.35 -0.07
N LEU A 122 -4.00 13.07 0.58
CA LEU A 122 -5.00 12.50 1.47
C LEU A 122 -6.41 12.88 1.00
N ARG A 123 -7.18 11.87 0.57
CA ARG A 123 -8.60 12.02 0.19
C ARG A 123 -9.46 11.23 1.18
N LEU A 124 -9.61 11.77 2.38
CA LEU A 124 -10.16 11.07 3.53
C LEU A 124 -11.53 10.41 3.25
N GLU A 125 -12.46 11.12 2.61
CA GLU A 125 -13.77 10.57 2.30
C GLU A 125 -13.70 9.39 1.33
N LYS A 126 -12.80 9.46 0.33
CA LYS A 126 -12.57 8.33 -0.59
C LYS A 126 -11.92 7.14 0.10
N ILE A 127 -11.03 7.39 1.04
CA ILE A 127 -10.41 6.33 1.86
C ILE A 127 -11.49 5.62 2.67
N LYS A 128 -12.34 6.36 3.37
CA LYS A 128 -13.44 5.81 4.17
C LYS A 128 -14.42 5.00 3.31
N GLU A 129 -14.84 5.54 2.17
CA GLU A 129 -15.72 4.86 1.21
C GLU A 129 -15.11 3.54 0.73
N ASN A 130 -13.82 3.56 0.34
CA ASN A 130 -13.16 2.39 -0.19
C ASN A 130 -12.86 1.32 0.87
N LEU A 131 -12.46 1.71 2.08
CA LEU A 131 -12.29 0.77 3.19
C LEU A 131 -13.62 0.09 3.55
N SER A 132 -14.71 0.87 3.65
CA SER A 132 -16.04 0.33 3.90
C SER A 132 -16.48 -0.65 2.80
N PHE A 133 -16.23 -0.33 1.54
CA PHE A 133 -16.50 -1.26 0.43
C PHE A 133 -15.69 -2.55 0.57
N LEU A 134 -14.38 -2.44 0.77
CA LEU A 134 -13.50 -3.60 0.87
C LEU A 134 -13.91 -4.53 2.01
N GLU A 135 -14.28 -3.97 3.16
CA GLU A 135 -14.68 -4.74 4.34
C GLU A 135 -16.07 -5.40 4.20
N ASN A 136 -17.04 -4.67 3.65
CA ASN A 136 -18.43 -5.13 3.65
C ASN A 136 -18.85 -5.86 2.38
N GLU A 137 -18.19 -5.61 1.25
CA GLU A 137 -18.61 -6.13 -0.06
C GLU A 137 -17.59 -7.10 -0.67
N THR A 138 -16.48 -7.39 0.03
CA THR A 138 -15.46 -8.32 -0.48
C THR A 138 -15.08 -9.38 0.55
N LYS A 139 -14.32 -10.38 0.11
CA LYS A 139 -13.72 -11.41 0.97
C LYS A 139 -12.19 -11.25 1.04
N ALA A 140 -11.69 -10.10 0.61
CA ALA A 140 -10.27 -9.79 0.68
C ALA A 140 -9.82 -9.67 2.14
N HIS A 141 -8.67 -10.27 2.45
CA HIS A 141 -8.00 -9.99 3.71
C HIS A 141 -7.28 -8.65 3.60
N MET A 142 -7.52 -7.75 4.56
CA MET A 142 -6.92 -6.41 4.54
C MET A 142 -5.97 -6.21 5.69
N HIS A 143 -4.82 -5.62 5.38
CA HIS A 143 -3.96 -4.95 6.35
C HIS A 143 -3.96 -3.45 6.01
N VAL A 144 -4.10 -2.61 7.01
CA VAL A 144 -3.99 -1.15 6.85
C VAL A 144 -2.79 -0.63 7.63
N ASP A 145 -1.97 0.21 6.98
CA ASP A 145 -0.70 0.64 7.54
C ASP A 145 -0.76 2.07 8.04
N LEU A 146 -0.29 2.29 9.26
CA LEU A 146 0.03 3.60 9.83
C LEU A 146 1.53 3.69 10.08
N ILE A 147 2.08 4.91 10.01
CA ILE A 147 3.46 5.19 10.42
C ILE A 147 3.44 6.13 11.60
N VAL A 148 4.06 5.73 12.70
CA VAL A 148 4.27 6.57 13.89
C VAL A 148 5.57 7.34 13.77
N GLY A 149 5.56 8.61 14.21
CA GLY A 149 6.72 9.49 14.24
C GLY A 149 6.94 10.29 12.96
N LEU A 150 5.89 10.53 12.20
CA LEU A 150 5.94 11.39 11.02
C LEU A 150 6.21 12.87 11.41
N PRO A 151 6.81 13.69 10.51
CA PRO A 151 7.15 15.09 10.81
C PRO A 151 5.97 15.91 11.28
N GLY A 152 6.07 16.46 12.50
CA GLY A 152 5.03 17.26 13.13
C GLY A 152 3.93 16.46 13.83
N GLU A 153 4.01 15.14 13.83
CA GLU A 153 3.08 14.29 14.57
C GLU A 153 3.39 14.31 16.08
N THR A 154 2.35 14.29 16.89
CA THR A 154 2.46 14.11 18.35
C THR A 154 1.88 12.76 18.74
N LEU A 155 2.24 12.27 19.94
CA LEU A 155 1.70 11.02 20.47
C LEU A 155 0.16 11.05 20.53
N GLU A 156 -0.40 12.17 20.98
CA GLU A 156 -1.85 12.38 21.03
C GLU A 156 -2.46 12.43 19.61
N GLY A 157 -1.74 13.02 18.64
CA GLY A 157 -2.13 13.07 17.23
C GLY A 157 -2.18 11.66 16.63
N PHE A 158 -1.14 10.87 16.84
CA PHE A 158 -1.12 9.48 16.42
C PHE A 158 -2.22 8.65 17.08
N GLY A 159 -2.44 8.84 18.38
CA GLY A 159 -3.55 8.18 19.10
C GLY A 159 -4.91 8.50 18.52
N ARG A 160 -5.16 9.77 18.11
CA ARG A 160 -6.40 10.13 17.38
C ARG A 160 -6.50 9.44 16.05
N ASN A 161 -5.42 9.40 15.25
CA ASN A 161 -5.37 8.69 13.97
C ASN A 161 -5.70 7.21 14.12
N LEU A 162 -5.11 6.54 15.10
CA LEU A 162 -5.35 5.13 15.38
C LEU A 162 -6.81 4.88 15.78
N ASN A 163 -7.36 5.71 16.67
CA ASN A 163 -8.75 5.60 17.12
C ASN A 163 -9.73 5.86 15.96
N GLU A 164 -9.45 6.86 15.13
CA GLU A 164 -10.28 7.14 13.94
C GLU A 164 -10.24 5.97 12.96
N LEU A 165 -9.05 5.44 12.65
CA LEU A 165 -8.93 4.29 11.75
C LEU A 165 -9.66 3.05 12.30
N SER A 166 -9.51 2.77 13.60
CA SER A 166 -10.22 1.66 14.28
C SER A 166 -11.74 1.82 14.29
N SER A 167 -12.25 3.05 14.13
CA SER A 167 -13.69 3.29 13.99
C SER A 167 -14.21 3.12 12.56
N ILE A 168 -13.31 3.15 11.56
CA ILE A 168 -13.65 3.02 10.14
C ILE A 168 -13.63 1.56 9.70
N THR A 169 -12.71 0.76 10.24
CA THR A 169 -12.48 -0.63 9.82
C THR A 169 -12.12 -1.53 11.00
N SER A 170 -12.51 -2.81 10.90
CA SER A 170 -12.16 -3.85 11.86
C SER A 170 -10.97 -4.72 11.41
N CYS A 171 -10.36 -4.38 10.26
CA CYS A 171 -9.22 -5.14 9.74
C CYS A 171 -7.95 -4.93 10.57
N GLU A 172 -6.92 -5.74 10.30
CA GLU A 172 -5.62 -5.65 10.97
C GLU A 172 -4.95 -4.31 10.67
N ILE A 173 -4.59 -3.56 11.73
CA ILE A 173 -3.82 -2.32 11.63
C ILE A 173 -2.36 -2.63 11.92
N GLN A 174 -1.50 -2.39 10.96
CA GLN A 174 -0.04 -2.50 11.11
C GLN A 174 0.55 -1.12 11.41
N ILE A 175 1.34 -1.03 12.48
CA ILE A 175 2.01 0.21 12.86
C ILE A 175 3.50 0.09 12.56
N GLY A 176 3.95 0.85 11.56
CA GLY A 176 5.36 1.01 11.24
C GLY A 176 5.97 2.17 12.03
N ILE A 177 7.22 2.02 12.47
CA ILE A 177 8.01 3.11 13.03
C ILE A 177 8.73 3.81 11.89
N LEU A 178 8.66 5.16 11.84
CA LEU A 178 9.38 5.93 10.84
C LEU A 178 10.88 5.64 10.90
N LYS A 179 11.50 5.48 9.72
CA LYS A 179 12.93 5.20 9.58
C LYS A 179 13.62 6.28 8.75
N HIS A 180 14.82 6.66 9.17
CA HIS A 180 15.68 7.53 8.39
C HIS A 180 16.44 6.72 7.32
N LEU A 181 15.78 6.47 6.21
CA LEU A 181 16.39 5.68 5.13
C LEU A 181 17.30 6.56 4.25
N SER A 182 18.51 6.11 4.03
CA SER A 182 19.51 6.81 3.21
C SER A 182 18.97 7.10 1.79
N GLY A 183 19.11 8.36 1.36
CA GLY A 183 18.61 8.83 0.06
C GLY A 183 17.20 9.40 0.07
N THR A 184 16.42 9.22 1.13
CA THR A 184 15.12 9.89 1.30
C THR A 184 15.33 11.37 1.67
N THR A 185 14.27 12.19 1.50
CA THR A 185 14.33 13.62 1.81
C THR A 185 13.87 13.97 3.23
N MET A 186 13.71 12.95 4.09
CA MET A 186 13.22 13.11 5.46
C MET A 186 14.05 14.06 6.30
N SER A 187 15.38 14.07 6.13
CA SER A 187 16.30 14.94 6.89
C SER A 187 16.00 16.45 6.78
N ARG A 188 15.23 16.88 5.78
CA ARG A 188 14.80 18.28 5.69
C ARG A 188 13.93 18.74 6.87
N HIS A 189 13.28 17.77 7.52
CA HIS A 189 12.36 17.99 8.65
C HIS A 189 13.06 18.00 10.01
N ASP A 190 14.30 17.50 10.09
CA ASP A 190 14.99 17.26 11.36
C ASP A 190 15.09 18.52 12.22
N ARG A 191 15.44 19.65 11.60
CA ARG A 191 15.61 20.93 12.31
C ARG A 191 14.26 21.53 12.73
N GLU A 192 13.25 21.45 11.87
CA GLU A 192 11.94 22.10 12.10
C GLU A 192 11.17 21.38 13.21
N PHE A 193 11.19 20.05 13.18
CA PHE A 193 10.41 19.22 14.11
C PHE A 193 11.25 18.56 15.20
N GLY A 194 12.57 18.86 15.25
CA GLY A 194 13.48 18.31 16.27
C GLY A 194 13.64 16.81 16.18
N MET A 195 13.61 16.24 14.97
CA MET A 195 13.61 14.79 14.76
C MET A 195 14.98 14.20 15.06
N ILE A 196 15.00 13.14 15.85
CA ILE A 196 16.21 12.40 16.22
C ILE A 196 16.01 10.93 15.86
N TYR A 197 16.99 10.34 15.21
CA TYR A 197 16.95 8.95 14.75
C TYR A 197 18.07 8.12 15.39
N SER A 198 17.86 6.82 15.43
CA SER A 198 18.91 5.87 15.80
C SER A 198 20.05 5.90 14.78
N ASP A 199 21.29 5.89 15.28
CA ASP A 199 22.50 5.81 14.45
C ASP A 199 22.78 4.41 13.89
N VAL A 200 22.04 3.41 14.40
CA VAL A 200 22.20 2.01 14.00
C VAL A 200 20.90 1.48 13.34
N PRO A 201 21.01 0.50 12.44
CA PRO A 201 19.85 -0.14 11.88
C PRO A 201 18.87 -0.62 12.97
N PRO A 202 17.56 -0.45 12.74
CA PRO A 202 16.90 -0.07 11.50
C PRO A 202 16.70 1.45 11.31
N TYR A 203 17.44 2.31 12.00
CA TYR A 203 17.39 3.78 11.90
C TYR A 203 16.03 4.38 12.28
N ASP A 204 15.41 3.82 13.30
CA ASP A 204 14.10 4.25 13.78
C ASP A 204 14.14 5.66 14.35
N ILE A 205 13.02 6.38 14.21
CA ILE A 205 12.80 7.66 14.90
C ILE A 205 12.80 7.42 16.42
N LEU A 206 13.48 8.31 17.14
CA LEU A 206 13.56 8.29 18.62
C LEU A 206 12.77 9.45 19.22
N GLN A 207 12.71 10.60 18.49
CA GLN A 207 12.00 11.80 18.89
C GLN A 207 11.56 12.57 17.64
#